data_493ac18b382025ef2d31ff57cdf801de
#
_entry.id   493ac18b382025ef2d31ff57cdf801de
#
_cell.length_a   1.000
_cell.length_b   1.000
_cell.length_c   1.000
_cell.angle_alpha   90.00
_cell.angle_beta   90.00
_cell.angle_gamma   90.00
#
_symmetry.space_group_name_H-M   'P 1'
#
loop_
_entity.id
_entity.type
_entity.pdbx_description
1 polymer ?
#
loop_
_entity_poly.entity_id
_entity_poly.type
_entity_poly.pdbx_seq_one_letter_code
_entity_poly.pdbx_strand_id
1 'polypeptide(L)'
;MNILFVRLSYIGDVLHATPAARWIKEQYPDAKLHWIVTPSMVELLQGNPYVDKIIPWERDEYEAHSKKLHIPTMWHMWWDLKAKLEPYKFDVAVDVQGRLITGLVLLASGAPIRLGLGGTKELNWLFTNYKTKPSTEHVIKRYVEVAQLLTKAITEHANLDTSLNIDKYGIESSCLLNESNANTLY
;
A
#
# COMPACT_ATOMS: atom_id res chain seq x y z
N MET A 1 13.19 -3.12 4.64
CA MET A 1 12.09 -2.21 4.28
C MET A 1 10.77 -2.79 4.77
N ASN A 2 9.95 -1.99 5.47
CA ASN A 2 8.63 -2.39 5.97
C ASN A 2 7.54 -1.76 5.09
N ILE A 3 6.69 -2.60 4.51
CA ILE A 3 5.63 -2.17 3.60
C ILE A 3 4.27 -2.47 4.23
N LEU A 4 3.39 -1.46 4.31
CA LEU A 4 1.98 -1.65 4.60
C LEU A 4 1.22 -1.82 3.29
N PHE A 5 0.57 -2.96 3.08
CA PHE A 5 -0.29 -3.20 1.93
C PHE A 5 -1.76 -3.09 2.36
N VAL A 6 -2.51 -2.21 1.70
CA VAL A 6 -3.87 -1.85 2.10
C VAL A 6 -4.90 -2.34 1.10
N ARG A 7 -5.61 -3.41 1.47
CA ARG A 7 -6.83 -3.89 0.82
C ARG A 7 -7.72 -4.52 1.87
N LEU A 8 -8.75 -3.80 2.30
CA LEU A 8 -9.46 -4.11 3.55
C LEU A 8 -10.48 -5.21 3.40
N SER A 9 -11.25 -5.26 2.30
CA SER A 9 -12.45 -6.10 2.24
C SER A 9 -12.80 -6.58 0.85
N TYR A 10 -13.79 -7.49 0.84
CA TYR A 10 -14.35 -8.29 -0.22
C TYR A 10 -13.38 -9.37 -0.74
N ILE A 11 -13.82 -10.63 -0.63
CA ILE A 11 -13.03 -11.83 -0.95
C ILE A 11 -12.39 -11.73 -2.34
N GLY A 12 -13.20 -11.42 -3.37
CA GLY A 12 -12.71 -11.29 -4.74
C GLY A 12 -11.62 -10.23 -4.89
N ASP A 13 -11.80 -9.10 -4.24
CA ASP A 13 -10.85 -7.98 -4.33
C ASP A 13 -9.55 -8.26 -3.58
N VAL A 14 -9.62 -8.94 -2.43
CA VAL A 14 -8.42 -9.38 -1.68
C VAL A 14 -7.64 -10.39 -2.52
N LEU A 15 -8.33 -11.36 -3.15
CA LEU A 15 -7.69 -12.32 -4.07
C LEU A 15 -7.08 -11.62 -5.29
N HIS A 16 -7.78 -10.65 -5.89
CA HIS A 16 -7.25 -9.88 -7.02
C HIS A 16 -6.02 -9.02 -6.65
N ALA A 17 -5.80 -8.73 -5.37
CA ALA A 17 -4.65 -7.97 -4.90
C ALA A 17 -3.42 -8.85 -4.61
N THR A 18 -3.56 -10.17 -4.52
CA THR A 18 -2.42 -11.08 -4.25
C THR A 18 -1.32 -11.02 -5.30
N PRO A 19 -1.59 -10.85 -6.63
CA PRO A 19 -0.54 -10.68 -7.62
C PRO A 19 0.32 -9.43 -7.41
N ALA A 20 -0.25 -8.35 -6.88
CA ALA A 20 0.51 -7.14 -6.54
C ALA A 20 1.44 -7.38 -5.33
N ALA A 21 0.96 -8.07 -4.30
CA ALA A 21 1.78 -8.48 -3.17
C ALA A 21 2.91 -9.42 -3.59
N ARG A 22 2.61 -10.40 -4.46
CA ARG A 22 3.59 -11.30 -5.06
C ARG A 22 4.66 -10.51 -5.80
N TRP A 23 4.27 -9.58 -6.69
CA TRP A 23 5.21 -8.75 -7.44
C TRP A 23 6.17 -8.00 -6.50
N ILE A 24 5.65 -7.38 -5.42
CA ILE A 24 6.49 -6.69 -4.43
C ILE A 24 7.52 -7.64 -3.82
N LYS A 25 7.12 -8.83 -3.40
CA LYS A 25 8.03 -9.80 -2.76
C LYS A 25 9.05 -10.40 -3.74
N GLU A 26 8.70 -10.54 -5.03
CA GLU A 26 9.63 -10.98 -6.08
C GLU A 26 10.69 -9.92 -6.40
N GLN A 27 10.30 -8.61 -6.39
CA GLN A 27 11.25 -7.51 -6.63
C GLN A 27 12.06 -7.14 -5.39
N TYR A 28 11.48 -7.31 -4.20
CA TYR A 28 12.07 -6.94 -2.91
C TYR A 28 11.95 -8.10 -1.90
N PRO A 29 12.74 -9.19 -2.06
CA PRO A 29 12.60 -10.39 -1.21
C PRO A 29 12.77 -10.12 0.28
N ASP A 30 13.66 -9.18 0.65
CA ASP A 30 13.95 -8.83 2.04
C ASP A 30 12.92 -7.83 2.62
N ALA A 31 12.00 -7.29 1.81
CA ALA A 31 10.95 -6.44 2.31
C ALA A 31 9.96 -7.24 3.16
N LYS A 32 9.55 -6.68 4.29
CA LYS A 32 8.48 -7.24 5.12
C LYS A 32 7.15 -6.63 4.73
N LEU A 33 6.29 -7.44 4.13
CA LEU A 33 4.97 -7.04 3.67
C LEU A 33 3.92 -7.35 4.73
N HIS A 34 3.34 -6.30 5.28
CA HIS A 34 2.27 -6.36 6.27
C HIS A 34 0.95 -5.99 5.58
N TRP A 35 -0.02 -6.90 5.58
CA TRP A 35 -1.30 -6.65 4.91
C TRP A 35 -2.39 -6.32 5.93
N ILE A 36 -3.00 -5.13 5.81
CA ILE A 36 -4.13 -4.74 6.64
C ILE A 36 -5.45 -5.12 5.96
N VAL A 37 -6.30 -5.85 6.69
CA VAL A 37 -7.59 -6.37 6.22
C VAL A 37 -8.64 -6.30 7.33
N THR A 38 -9.93 -6.45 6.96
CA THR A 38 -10.98 -6.73 7.96
C THR A 38 -10.79 -8.11 8.58
N PRO A 39 -11.22 -8.34 9.84
CA PRO A 39 -11.07 -9.64 10.51
C PRO A 39 -11.61 -10.81 9.70
N SER A 40 -12.72 -10.63 8.99
CA SER A 40 -13.32 -11.64 8.12
C SER A 40 -12.47 -12.10 6.95
N MET A 41 -11.41 -11.35 6.60
CA MET A 41 -10.49 -11.67 5.50
C MET A 41 -9.17 -12.29 5.98
N VAL A 42 -8.96 -12.41 7.28
CA VAL A 42 -7.70 -12.94 7.84
C VAL A 42 -7.42 -14.36 7.37
N GLU A 43 -8.41 -15.24 7.45
CA GLU A 43 -8.27 -16.65 7.06
C GLU A 43 -7.91 -16.80 5.57
N LEU A 44 -8.42 -15.90 4.71
CA LEU A 44 -8.14 -15.89 3.28
C LEU A 44 -6.66 -15.67 2.95
N LEU A 45 -5.96 -14.91 3.79
CA LEU A 45 -4.55 -14.57 3.62
C LEU A 45 -3.62 -15.47 4.45
N GLN A 46 -4.18 -16.29 5.33
CA GLN A 46 -3.39 -17.15 6.19
C GLN A 46 -2.60 -18.18 5.35
N GLY A 47 -1.29 -18.26 5.60
CA GLY A 47 -0.39 -19.13 4.83
C GLY A 47 0.01 -18.59 3.45
N ASN A 48 -0.37 -17.35 3.09
CA ASN A 48 0.10 -16.73 1.85
C ASN A 48 1.60 -16.42 1.94
N PRO A 49 2.46 -16.99 1.05
CA PRO A 49 3.91 -16.87 1.14
C PRO A 49 4.43 -15.44 0.88
N TYR A 50 3.60 -14.57 0.34
CA TYR A 50 3.96 -13.18 0.02
C TYR A 50 3.56 -12.19 1.12
N VAL A 51 2.97 -12.68 2.24
CA VAL A 51 2.49 -11.84 3.35
C VAL A 51 3.22 -12.25 4.63
N ASP A 52 4.09 -11.38 5.13
CA ASP A 52 4.83 -11.66 6.36
C ASP A 52 3.96 -11.48 7.61
N LYS A 53 2.99 -10.57 7.56
CA LYS A 53 2.06 -10.34 8.67
C LYS A 53 0.71 -9.83 8.21
N ILE A 54 -0.36 -10.37 8.79
CA ILE A 54 -1.73 -9.89 8.59
C ILE A 54 -2.11 -9.01 9.78
N ILE A 55 -2.64 -7.82 9.52
CA ILE A 55 -3.08 -6.85 10.53
C ILE A 55 -4.60 -6.72 10.43
N PRO A 56 -5.37 -7.31 11.33
CA PRO A 56 -6.82 -7.13 11.33
C PRO A 56 -7.21 -5.74 11.83
N TRP A 57 -8.19 -5.12 11.17
CA TRP A 57 -8.77 -3.83 11.55
C TRP A 57 -10.30 -3.81 11.35
N GLU A 58 -11.01 -3.30 12.35
CA GLU A 58 -12.48 -3.24 12.41
C GLU A 58 -13.03 -2.08 11.53
N ARG A 59 -12.78 -2.18 10.22
CA ARG A 59 -13.26 -1.20 9.24
C ARG A 59 -14.77 -1.02 9.26
N ASP A 60 -15.53 -2.11 9.39
CA ASP A 60 -16.99 -2.07 9.28
C ASP A 60 -17.62 -1.33 10.48
N GLU A 61 -17.01 -1.45 11.65
CA GLU A 61 -17.37 -0.68 12.84
C GLU A 61 -17.07 0.81 12.63
N TYR A 62 -15.88 1.14 12.09
CA TYR A 62 -15.52 2.51 11.75
C TYR A 62 -16.52 3.13 10.76
N GLU A 63 -16.90 2.41 9.69
CA GLU A 63 -17.89 2.88 8.72
C GLU A 63 -19.30 3.05 9.34
N ALA A 64 -19.69 2.18 10.29
CA ALA A 64 -20.97 2.31 11.00
C ALA A 64 -21.02 3.60 11.84
N HIS A 65 -19.93 3.94 12.53
CA HIS A 65 -19.82 5.20 13.27
C HIS A 65 -19.75 6.42 12.34
N SER A 66 -19.08 6.30 11.20
CA SER A 66 -19.02 7.35 10.18
C SER A 66 -20.42 7.72 9.65
N LYS A 67 -21.25 6.73 9.35
CA LYS A 67 -22.64 6.95 8.91
C LYS A 67 -23.51 7.65 9.96
N LYS A 68 -23.20 7.46 11.24
CA LYS A 68 -23.90 8.09 12.37
C LYS A 68 -23.26 9.42 12.79
N LEU A 69 -22.21 9.88 12.11
CA LEU A 69 -21.45 11.08 12.44
C LEU A 69 -20.91 11.11 13.88
N HIS A 70 -20.58 9.95 14.44
CA HIS A 70 -19.97 9.84 15.77
C HIS A 70 -18.48 10.20 15.72
N ILE A 71 -18.19 11.48 15.51
CA ILE A 71 -16.83 12.01 15.32
C ILE A 71 -15.86 11.62 16.45
N PRO A 72 -16.21 11.74 17.75
CA PRO A 72 -15.28 11.36 18.82
C PRO A 72 -14.86 9.89 18.77
N THR A 73 -15.81 8.97 18.49
CA THR A 73 -15.52 7.54 18.38
C THR A 73 -14.63 7.25 17.18
N MET A 74 -14.93 7.86 16.02
CA MET A 74 -14.09 7.72 14.82
C MET A 74 -12.66 8.21 15.06
N TRP A 75 -12.52 9.32 15.77
CA TRP A 75 -11.22 9.89 16.14
C TRP A 75 -10.45 8.93 17.05
N HIS A 76 -11.10 8.37 18.05
CA HIS A 76 -10.50 7.38 18.95
C HIS A 76 -10.04 6.12 18.20
N MET A 77 -10.91 5.53 17.38
CA MET A 77 -10.59 4.37 16.56
C MET A 77 -9.41 4.64 15.59
N TRP A 78 -9.30 5.87 15.06
CA TRP A 78 -8.18 6.24 14.21
C TRP A 78 -6.86 6.33 15.00
N TRP A 79 -6.89 6.88 16.20
CA TRP A 79 -5.71 6.91 17.09
C TRP A 79 -5.29 5.52 17.54
N ASP A 80 -6.25 4.63 17.83
CA ASP A 80 -5.97 3.23 18.15
C ASP A 80 -5.31 2.52 16.96
N LEU A 81 -5.82 2.76 15.74
CA LEU A 81 -5.19 2.26 14.52
C LEU A 81 -3.76 2.78 14.37
N LYS A 82 -3.54 4.08 14.56
CA LYS A 82 -2.20 4.69 14.48
C LYS A 82 -1.26 4.07 15.51
N ALA A 83 -1.66 3.96 16.76
CA ALA A 83 -0.87 3.32 17.81
C ALA A 83 -0.55 1.85 17.49
N LYS A 84 -1.49 1.13 16.86
CA LYS A 84 -1.29 -0.25 16.40
C LYS A 84 -0.28 -0.36 15.26
N LEU A 85 -0.21 0.63 14.38
CA LEU A 85 0.65 0.64 13.19
C LEU A 85 2.05 1.23 13.47
N GLU A 86 2.17 2.17 14.39
CA GLU A 86 3.41 2.89 14.72
C GLU A 86 4.63 2.00 15.00
N PRO A 87 4.52 0.86 15.75
CA PRO A 87 5.67 0.01 16.05
C PRO A 87 6.34 -0.61 14.82
N TYR A 88 5.63 -0.71 13.71
CA TYR A 88 6.17 -1.31 12.48
C TYR A 88 7.07 -0.37 11.70
N LYS A 89 7.00 0.95 11.94
CA LYS A 89 7.82 1.97 11.26
C LYS A 89 7.83 1.76 9.75
N PHE A 90 6.66 1.86 9.13
CA PHE A 90 6.52 1.62 7.71
C PHE A 90 7.31 2.62 6.88
N ASP A 91 8.10 2.12 5.94
CA ASP A 91 8.81 2.91 4.95
C ASP A 91 7.87 3.29 3.79
N VAL A 92 6.97 2.38 3.43
CA VAL A 92 6.03 2.50 2.32
C VAL A 92 4.65 2.02 2.72
N ALA A 93 3.61 2.69 2.22
CA ALA A 93 2.23 2.20 2.26
C ALA A 93 1.64 2.15 0.85
N VAL A 94 1.07 1.01 0.48
CA VAL A 94 0.53 0.70 -0.85
C VAL A 94 -0.97 0.52 -0.75
N ASP A 95 -1.76 1.43 -1.31
CA ASP A 95 -3.22 1.36 -1.33
C ASP A 95 -3.75 0.95 -2.71
N VAL A 96 -4.24 -0.27 -2.81
CA VAL A 96 -4.89 -0.78 -4.02
C VAL A 96 -6.42 -0.72 -3.95
N GLN A 97 -6.98 -0.07 -2.93
CA GLN A 97 -8.43 0.12 -2.78
C GLN A 97 -8.88 1.50 -3.25
N GLY A 98 -8.15 2.56 -2.91
CA GLY A 98 -8.40 3.90 -3.40
C GLY A 98 -9.64 4.59 -2.81
N ARG A 99 -9.99 4.29 -1.55
CA ARG A 99 -11.13 4.91 -0.85
C ARG A 99 -10.67 5.92 0.19
N LEU A 100 -11.56 6.82 0.60
CA LEU A 100 -11.27 7.78 1.68
C LEU A 100 -10.78 7.07 2.96
N ILE A 101 -11.44 6.00 3.34
CA ILE A 101 -11.11 5.23 4.54
C ILE A 101 -9.70 4.59 4.45
N THR A 102 -9.30 4.12 3.27
CA THR A 102 -7.94 3.59 3.08
C THR A 102 -6.89 4.70 3.07
N GLY A 103 -7.25 5.91 2.61
CA GLY A 103 -6.42 7.10 2.76
C GLY A 103 -6.13 7.43 4.22
N LEU A 104 -7.12 7.31 5.11
CA LEU A 104 -6.91 7.48 6.56
C LEU A 104 -5.97 6.41 7.14
N VAL A 105 -6.02 5.17 6.62
CA VAL A 105 -5.07 4.11 6.99
C VAL A 105 -3.66 4.47 6.55
N LEU A 106 -3.49 5.02 5.33
CA LEU A 106 -2.19 5.50 4.86
C LEU A 106 -1.60 6.56 5.79
N LEU A 107 -2.42 7.52 6.25
CA LEU A 107 -1.97 8.53 7.22
C LEU A 107 -1.60 7.92 8.57
N ALA A 108 -2.43 6.99 9.06
CA ALA A 108 -2.19 6.32 10.35
C ALA A 108 -0.89 5.50 10.34
N SER A 109 -0.48 4.98 9.17
CA SER A 109 0.77 4.21 9.03
C SER A 109 2.04 5.03 9.28
N GLY A 110 1.97 6.36 9.09
CA GLY A 110 3.13 7.24 9.16
C GLY A 110 4.15 7.06 8.02
N ALA A 111 3.86 6.21 7.02
CA ALA A 111 4.77 5.94 5.91
C ALA A 111 5.05 7.21 5.09
N PRO A 112 6.31 7.55 4.82
CA PRO A 112 6.67 8.71 4.00
C PRO A 112 6.30 8.50 2.53
N ILE A 113 6.42 7.27 2.01
CA ILE A 113 6.05 6.91 0.64
C ILE A 113 4.67 6.27 0.66
N ARG A 114 3.70 6.90 -0.03
CA ARG A 114 2.31 6.42 -0.07
C ARG A 114 1.85 6.31 -1.52
N LEU A 115 1.69 5.05 -1.95
CA LEU A 115 1.30 4.69 -3.32
C LEU A 115 -0.20 4.46 -3.41
N GLY A 116 -0.84 4.83 -4.50
CA GLY A 116 -2.26 4.61 -4.68
C GLY A 116 -2.74 4.60 -6.12
N LEU A 117 -4.01 4.24 -6.29
CA LEU A 117 -4.70 4.24 -7.57
C LEU A 117 -4.98 5.67 -8.03
N GLY A 118 -4.70 5.94 -9.30
CA GLY A 118 -5.16 7.17 -9.96
C GLY A 118 -6.62 7.10 -10.39
N GLY A 119 -7.26 8.27 -10.49
CA GLY A 119 -8.65 8.39 -10.96
C GLY A 119 -9.71 7.89 -9.96
N THR A 120 -9.37 7.78 -8.69
CA THR A 120 -10.31 7.41 -7.63
C THR A 120 -11.27 8.55 -7.30
N LYS A 121 -12.54 8.22 -7.03
CA LYS A 121 -13.61 9.20 -6.79
C LYS A 121 -13.66 9.76 -5.36
N GLU A 122 -13.07 9.07 -4.38
CA GLU A 122 -13.26 9.33 -2.95
C GLU A 122 -12.07 10.08 -2.33
N LEU A 123 -11.59 11.18 -2.88
CA LEU A 123 -10.54 12.04 -2.29
C LEU A 123 -9.27 11.30 -1.79
N ASN A 124 -9.12 10.00 -2.08
CA ASN A 124 -7.97 9.19 -1.69
C ASN A 124 -6.64 9.79 -2.19
N TRP A 125 -6.70 10.51 -3.31
CA TRP A 125 -5.56 11.21 -3.91
C TRP A 125 -4.92 12.26 -2.99
N LEU A 126 -5.61 12.74 -1.94
CA LEU A 126 -5.04 13.63 -0.94
C LEU A 126 -4.04 12.94 -0.01
N PHE A 127 -4.14 11.61 0.12
CA PHE A 127 -3.34 10.83 1.06
C PHE A 127 -2.18 10.08 0.40
N THR A 128 -2.14 10.07 -0.95
CA THR A 128 -1.11 9.40 -1.74
C THR A 128 -0.17 10.42 -2.38
N ASN A 129 1.12 10.21 -2.29
CA ASN A 129 2.12 11.06 -2.97
C ASN A 129 2.56 10.49 -4.32
N TYR A 130 2.36 9.19 -4.57
CA TYR A 130 2.57 8.56 -5.87
C TYR A 130 1.30 7.85 -6.33
N LYS A 131 0.90 8.06 -7.58
CA LYS A 131 -0.37 7.55 -8.14
C LYS A 131 -0.18 6.99 -9.55
N THR A 132 -0.91 5.91 -9.87
CA THR A 132 -1.03 5.45 -11.24
C THR A 132 -1.82 6.46 -12.09
N LYS A 133 -1.73 6.37 -13.40
CA LYS A 133 -2.68 7.05 -14.28
C LYS A 133 -4.07 6.42 -14.14
N PRO A 134 -5.16 7.20 -14.34
CA PRO A 134 -6.49 6.60 -14.46
C PRO A 134 -6.51 5.55 -15.57
N SER A 135 -7.02 4.35 -15.27
CA SER A 135 -7.02 3.24 -16.20
C SER A 135 -8.35 2.49 -16.15
N THR A 136 -8.82 1.99 -17.31
CA THR A 136 -9.97 1.11 -17.45
C THR A 136 -9.59 -0.36 -17.54
N GLU A 137 -8.30 -0.67 -17.38
CA GLU A 137 -7.77 -2.02 -17.38
C GLU A 137 -8.36 -2.89 -16.28
N HIS A 138 -8.20 -4.21 -16.44
CA HIS A 138 -8.68 -5.17 -15.45
C HIS A 138 -8.08 -4.88 -14.07
N VAL A 139 -8.86 -5.07 -13.03
CA VAL A 139 -8.54 -4.71 -11.64
C VAL A 139 -7.18 -5.27 -11.16
N ILE A 140 -6.85 -6.50 -11.51
CA ILE A 140 -5.57 -7.14 -11.16
C ILE A 140 -4.39 -6.34 -11.75
N LYS A 141 -4.47 -5.96 -13.04
CA LYS A 141 -3.43 -5.18 -13.71
C LYS A 141 -3.22 -3.84 -13.02
N ARG A 142 -4.32 -3.15 -12.71
CA ARG A 142 -4.28 -1.87 -11.98
C ARG A 142 -3.61 -1.98 -10.60
N TYR A 143 -3.85 -3.08 -9.88
CA TYR A 143 -3.22 -3.30 -8.58
C TYR A 143 -1.72 -3.58 -8.70
N VAL A 144 -1.31 -4.33 -9.72
CA VAL A 144 0.10 -4.55 -10.04
C VAL A 144 0.78 -3.25 -10.47
N GLU A 145 0.12 -2.41 -11.27
CA GLU A 145 0.63 -1.08 -11.65
C GLU A 145 0.92 -0.20 -10.43
N VAL A 146 0.05 -0.23 -9.38
CA VAL A 146 0.34 0.48 -8.12
C VAL A 146 1.59 -0.07 -7.44
N ALA A 147 1.76 -1.40 -7.41
CA ALA A 147 2.96 -2.01 -6.86
C ALA A 147 4.23 -1.61 -7.64
N GLN A 148 4.14 -1.54 -8.96
CA GLN A 148 5.25 -1.13 -9.85
C GLN A 148 5.71 0.32 -9.63
N LEU A 149 4.84 1.21 -9.10
CA LEU A 149 5.26 2.55 -8.69
C LEU A 149 6.31 2.53 -7.59
N LEU A 150 6.45 1.42 -6.86
CA LEU A 150 7.36 1.30 -5.72
C LEU A 150 8.80 1.64 -6.11
N THR A 151 9.30 1.05 -7.21
CA THR A 151 10.68 1.29 -7.68
C THR A 151 10.91 2.79 -7.96
N LYS A 152 10.01 3.41 -8.72
CA LYS A 152 10.09 4.84 -9.02
C LYS A 152 10.05 5.69 -7.76
N ALA A 153 9.10 5.41 -6.86
CA ALA A 153 8.89 6.19 -5.65
C ALA A 153 10.08 6.12 -4.69
N ILE A 154 10.69 4.94 -4.55
CA ILE A 154 11.92 4.79 -3.72
C ILE A 154 13.07 5.58 -4.32
N THR A 155 13.30 5.49 -5.64
CA THR A 155 14.39 6.20 -6.31
C THR A 155 14.22 7.72 -6.20
N GLU A 156 13.01 8.23 -6.45
CA GLU A 156 12.75 9.67 -6.35
C GLU A 156 12.86 10.16 -4.90
N HIS A 157 12.37 9.39 -3.93
CA HIS A 157 12.45 9.75 -2.53
C HIS A 157 13.89 9.74 -2.02
N ALA A 158 14.71 8.77 -2.42
CA ALA A 158 16.14 8.72 -2.10
C ALA A 158 16.91 9.92 -2.69
N ASN A 159 16.55 10.37 -3.88
CA ASN A 159 17.17 11.55 -4.51
C ASN A 159 16.77 12.87 -3.84
N LEU A 160 15.56 12.95 -3.24
CA LEU A 160 15.07 14.13 -2.52
C LEU A 160 15.67 14.23 -1.11
N ASP A 161 15.89 13.11 -0.48
CA ASP A 161 16.47 13.03 0.86
C ASP A 161 17.90 12.47 0.79
N THR A 162 18.86 13.37 0.68
CA THR A 162 20.30 13.04 0.62
C THR A 162 20.81 12.29 1.85
N SER A 163 20.02 12.23 2.93
CA SER A 163 20.31 11.45 4.14
C SER A 163 19.82 10.00 4.04
N LEU A 164 18.96 9.65 3.06
CA LEU A 164 18.51 8.28 2.86
C LEU A 164 19.61 7.49 2.15
N ASN A 165 20.18 6.55 2.88
CA ASN A 165 21.12 5.59 2.31
C ASN A 165 20.36 4.66 1.35
N ILE A 166 20.73 4.65 0.05
CA ILE A 166 20.12 3.80 -0.98
C ILE A 166 20.17 2.33 -0.58
N ASP A 167 21.22 1.93 0.13
CA ASP A 167 21.38 0.58 0.68
C ASP A 167 20.24 0.15 1.61
N LYS A 168 19.54 1.10 2.25
CA LYS A 168 18.38 0.82 3.10
C LYS A 168 17.24 0.12 2.34
N TYR A 169 17.13 0.36 1.04
CA TYR A 169 16.04 -0.15 0.21
C TYR A 169 16.43 -1.35 -0.65
N GLY A 170 17.69 -1.80 -0.61
CA GLY A 170 18.14 -2.99 -1.32
C GLY A 170 18.08 -2.86 -2.85
N ILE A 171 18.27 -1.64 -3.37
CA ILE A 171 18.27 -1.40 -4.81
C ILE A 171 19.69 -1.69 -5.34
N GLU A 172 19.86 -2.85 -5.98
CA GLU A 172 21.04 -3.06 -6.80
C GLU A 172 20.99 -2.13 -8.02
N SER A 173 22.12 -1.46 -8.29
CA SER A 173 22.30 -0.55 -9.45
C SER A 173 22.03 -1.19 -10.82
N SER A 174 21.92 -2.51 -10.88
CA SER A 174 21.54 -3.29 -12.07
C SER A 174 20.06 -3.10 -12.49
N CYS A 175 19.17 -2.71 -11.55
CA CYS A 175 17.75 -2.49 -11.85
C CYS A 175 17.50 -1.17 -12.61
N LEU A 176 18.38 -0.17 -12.46
CA LEU A 176 18.23 1.14 -13.09
C LEU A 176 18.62 1.14 -14.59
N LEU A 177 19.35 0.12 -15.06
CA LEU A 177 19.81 0.03 -16.45
C LEU A 177 18.82 -0.65 -17.39
N ASN A 178 17.80 -1.34 -16.88
CA ASN A 178 16.83 -2.04 -17.73
C ASN A 178 15.72 -1.14 -18.31
N GLU A 179 15.47 0.04 -17.76
CA GLU A 179 14.46 0.96 -18.35
C GLU A 179 14.97 1.70 -19.59
N SER A 180 16.28 1.88 -19.75
CA SER A 180 16.83 2.53 -20.95
C SER A 180 16.78 1.63 -22.20
N ASN A 181 16.71 0.30 -22.05
CA ASN A 181 16.69 -0.64 -23.17
C ASN A 181 15.26 -1.02 -23.63
N ALA A 182 14.21 -0.67 -22.89
CA ALA A 182 12.83 -0.95 -23.29
C ALA A 182 12.27 0.03 -24.35
N ASN A 183 12.93 1.17 -24.56
CA ASN A 183 12.49 2.18 -25.54
C ASN A 183 13.18 2.07 -26.93
N THR A 184 13.94 1.01 -27.20
CA THR A 184 14.68 0.89 -28.47
C THR A 184 14.18 -0.24 -29.38
N LEU A 185 13.01 -0.82 -29.10
CA LEU A 185 12.40 -1.84 -29.97
C LEU A 185 10.95 -1.48 -30.28
N TYR A 186 10.75 -0.42 -31.10
CA TYR A 186 9.61 -0.30 -32.06
C TYR A 186 10.00 0.72 -33.13
#